data_5ed67bc3c595d7a9e72823d04c30546a
#
_entry.id   5ed67bc3c595d7a9e72823d04c30546a
#
_cell.length_a   1.000
_cell.length_b   1.000
_cell.length_c   1.000
_cell.angle_alpha   90.00
_cell.angle_beta   90.00
_cell.angle_gamma   90.00
#
_symmetry.space_group_name_H-M   'P 1'
#
loop_
_entity.id
_entity.type
_entity.pdbx_description
1 polymer ?
#
loop_
_entity_poly.entity_id
_entity_poly.type
_entity_poly.pdbx_seq_one_letter_code
_entity_poly.pdbx_strand_id
1 'polypeptide(L)'
;MKEEATFLTVKNKSSQQEFKINTEDILYAMKTEEESHAKPWIYMIDGKQFYYSNSIGVLEEQLGKAFIRISRQCIAASKAIHSVTKEYILLNTGEKLPYSNRNKKRIICTQLENQKKILKKLRASKKSMTYEDYAEHYRSFDHMPFAFADIEMVFDDNAEAVDWIFCYGNEALAQIEKTPLKDLIGSSFGSVFANMDAKWLRSYEQVVLYGRILEIIDCSPEIDTYLHVTCFPTFPGHCGCILKDITKIEYVEGEKSSEKALRLYLAKVINA
;
A
#
# COMPACT_ATOMS: atom_id res chain seq x y z
N MET A 1 21.17 -17.40 9.92
CA MET A 1 20.38 -16.46 9.11
C MET A 1 21.11 -15.13 9.15
N LYS A 2 21.58 -14.60 8.02
CA LYS A 2 22.09 -13.22 7.99
C LYS A 2 20.88 -12.30 8.25
N GLU A 3 20.97 -11.44 9.26
CA GLU A 3 20.01 -10.37 9.49
C GLU A 3 19.98 -9.50 8.24
N GLU A 4 18.79 -9.22 7.73
CA GLU A 4 18.58 -8.27 6.63
C GLU A 4 19.05 -6.90 7.13
N ALA A 5 19.93 -6.25 6.36
CA ALA A 5 20.48 -4.96 6.77
C ALA A 5 19.36 -3.91 6.81
N THR A 6 19.14 -3.32 7.97
CA THR A 6 18.13 -2.24 8.13
C THR A 6 18.60 -0.93 7.48
N PHE A 7 19.91 -0.74 7.32
CA PHE A 7 20.51 0.44 6.71
C PHE A 7 21.53 0.07 5.63
N LEU A 8 21.53 0.84 4.57
CA LEU A 8 22.46 0.72 3.45
C LEU A 8 23.29 2.00 3.31
N THR A 9 24.61 1.87 3.12
CA THR A 9 25.46 3.02 2.82
C THR A 9 25.49 3.27 1.32
N VAL A 10 25.14 4.49 0.94
CA VAL A 10 25.04 4.98 -0.44
C VAL A 10 25.81 6.29 -0.60
N LYS A 11 26.01 6.75 -1.83
CA LYS A 11 26.69 8.01 -2.14
C LYS A 11 25.80 8.96 -2.92
N ASN A 12 25.97 10.24 -2.68
CA ASN A 12 25.48 11.25 -3.59
C ASN A 12 26.45 11.32 -4.78
N LYS A 13 25.93 11.29 -6.02
CA LYS A 13 26.77 11.29 -7.23
C LYS A 13 27.66 12.55 -7.33
N SER A 14 27.10 13.71 -6.99
CA SER A 14 27.75 15.00 -7.16
C SER A 14 28.79 15.29 -6.06
N SER A 15 28.43 15.06 -4.78
CA SER A 15 29.27 15.40 -3.64
C SER A 15 30.18 14.25 -3.17
N GLN A 16 29.97 13.02 -3.67
CA GLN A 16 30.62 11.78 -3.20
C GLN A 16 30.41 11.52 -1.70
N GLN A 17 29.56 12.30 -1.04
CA GLN A 17 29.23 12.18 0.36
C GLN A 17 28.46 10.85 0.61
N GLU A 18 28.83 10.17 1.69
CA GLU A 18 28.16 8.93 2.11
C GLU A 18 26.94 9.21 2.97
N PHE A 19 25.86 8.47 2.72
CA PHE A 19 24.60 8.52 3.46
C PHE A 19 24.22 7.12 3.90
N LYS A 20 23.59 7.02 5.05
CA LYS A 20 22.89 5.82 5.48
C LYS A 20 21.41 5.99 5.18
N ILE A 21 20.87 5.13 4.35
CA ILE A 21 19.44 5.10 4.01
C ILE A 21 18.80 3.85 4.64
N ASN A 22 17.53 3.98 5.01
CA ASN A 22 16.75 2.83 5.48
C ASN A 22 16.37 1.96 4.28
N THR A 23 16.64 0.66 4.36
CA THR A 23 16.29 -0.28 3.28
C THR A 23 14.79 -0.42 3.09
N GLU A 24 14.00 -0.13 4.12
CA GLU A 24 12.54 -0.10 4.05
C GLU A 24 11.98 0.99 3.12
N ASP A 25 12.73 2.07 2.88
CA ASP A 25 12.31 3.18 2.04
C ASP A 25 12.74 3.01 0.57
N ILE A 26 13.46 1.94 0.24
CA ILE A 26 13.90 1.64 -1.12
C ILE A 26 12.76 1.03 -1.91
N LEU A 27 12.42 1.61 -3.07
CA LEU A 27 11.46 1.07 -4.02
C LEU A 27 12.11 0.06 -4.97
N TYR A 28 13.19 0.48 -5.61
CA TYR A 28 13.94 -0.35 -6.53
C TYR A 28 15.36 0.17 -6.73
N ALA A 29 16.22 -0.63 -7.35
CA ALA A 29 17.52 -0.18 -7.84
C ALA A 29 17.74 -0.69 -9.26
N MET A 30 18.27 0.20 -10.11
CA MET A 30 18.45 -0.07 -11.53
C MET A 30 19.76 0.52 -12.06
N LYS A 31 20.41 -0.22 -12.96
CA LYS A 31 21.51 0.31 -13.77
C LYS A 31 20.93 1.13 -14.92
N THR A 32 21.50 2.30 -15.19
CA THR A 32 21.22 3.06 -16.42
C THR A 32 22.00 2.43 -17.60
N GLU A 33 21.38 2.44 -18.78
CA GLU A 33 21.89 1.73 -19.97
C GLU A 33 23.18 2.35 -20.57
N GLU A 34 23.53 3.57 -20.19
CA GLU A 34 24.55 4.37 -20.85
C GLU A 34 26.01 3.94 -20.61
N GLU A 35 26.28 3.06 -19.63
CA GLU A 35 27.65 2.60 -19.34
C GLU A 35 27.70 1.09 -19.07
N SER A 36 28.57 0.36 -19.78
CA SER A 36 28.74 -1.10 -19.62
C SER A 36 29.16 -1.52 -18.21
N HIS A 37 29.75 -0.61 -17.43
CA HIS A 37 30.15 -0.76 -16.04
C HIS A 37 29.29 0.06 -15.08
N ALA A 38 28.12 0.55 -15.51
CA ALA A 38 27.27 1.38 -14.70
C ALA A 38 26.90 0.68 -13.39
N LYS A 39 27.12 1.40 -12.30
CA LYS A 39 26.70 0.99 -10.97
C LYS A 39 25.23 1.36 -10.78
N PRO A 40 24.48 0.66 -9.92
CA PRO A 40 23.05 0.91 -9.78
C PRO A 40 22.72 2.22 -9.07
N TRP A 41 21.65 2.85 -9.51
CA TRP A 41 20.95 3.88 -8.80
C TRP A 41 19.87 3.26 -7.93
N ILE A 42 19.74 3.77 -6.72
CA ILE A 42 18.70 3.40 -5.76
C ILE A 42 17.64 4.47 -5.75
N TYR A 43 16.39 4.09 -5.93
CA TYR A 43 15.21 4.96 -5.97
C TYR A 43 14.41 4.77 -4.69
N MET A 44 14.16 5.88 -3.99
CA MET A 44 13.51 5.92 -2.68
C MET A 44 12.04 6.31 -2.80
N ILE A 45 11.23 5.96 -1.81
CA ILE A 45 9.81 6.30 -1.74
C ILE A 45 9.55 7.82 -1.70
N ASP A 46 10.49 8.61 -1.18
CA ASP A 46 10.43 10.08 -1.13
C ASP A 46 10.91 10.75 -2.42
N GLY A 47 11.17 9.98 -3.49
CA GLY A 47 11.66 10.46 -4.78
C GLY A 47 13.15 10.73 -4.85
N LYS A 48 13.88 10.60 -3.74
CA LYS A 48 15.35 10.76 -3.75
C LYS A 48 16.02 9.61 -4.48
N GLN A 49 17.19 9.90 -5.04
CA GLN A 49 18.00 8.94 -5.76
C GLN A 49 19.44 8.96 -5.23
N PHE A 50 20.00 7.77 -5.05
CA PHE A 50 21.35 7.59 -4.54
C PHE A 50 22.15 6.65 -5.44
N TYR A 51 23.44 6.88 -5.50
CA TYR A 51 24.37 6.05 -6.22
C TYR A 51 24.93 4.95 -5.32
N TYR A 52 24.88 3.70 -5.78
CA TYR A 52 25.47 2.60 -5.04
C TYR A 52 26.82 2.21 -5.61
N SER A 53 27.86 2.17 -4.77
CA SER A 53 29.26 2.02 -5.22
C SER A 53 29.66 0.62 -5.71
N ASN A 54 28.84 -0.40 -5.43
CA ASN A 54 29.12 -1.79 -5.81
C ASN A 54 28.18 -2.28 -6.91
N SER A 55 28.32 -3.55 -7.29
CA SER A 55 27.46 -4.17 -8.30
C SER A 55 26.03 -4.40 -7.79
N ILE A 56 25.09 -4.55 -8.72
CA ILE A 56 23.72 -4.89 -8.38
C ILE A 56 23.57 -6.28 -7.74
N GLY A 57 24.51 -7.21 -8.00
CA GLY A 57 24.56 -8.51 -7.33
C GLY A 57 24.91 -8.40 -5.86
N VAL A 58 25.91 -7.57 -5.51
CA VAL A 58 26.26 -7.28 -4.12
C VAL A 58 25.12 -6.56 -3.40
N LEU A 59 24.43 -5.65 -4.09
CA LEU A 59 23.26 -4.98 -3.54
C LEU A 59 22.12 -5.98 -3.25
N GLU A 60 21.86 -6.91 -4.16
CA GLU A 60 20.84 -7.97 -3.99
C GLU A 60 21.15 -8.83 -2.74
N GLU A 61 22.42 -9.20 -2.54
CA GLU A 61 22.84 -9.97 -1.36
C GLU A 61 22.63 -9.20 -0.04
N GLN A 62 22.90 -7.89 -0.04
CA GLN A 62 22.74 -7.03 1.15
C GLN A 62 21.29 -6.76 1.48
N LEU A 63 20.44 -6.55 0.46
CA LEU A 63 19.00 -6.29 0.63
C LEU A 63 18.19 -7.56 0.93
N GLY A 64 18.75 -8.73 0.64
CA GLY A 64 18.16 -10.02 0.99
C GLY A 64 16.83 -10.31 0.29
N LYS A 65 15.98 -11.12 0.96
CA LYS A 65 14.77 -11.70 0.37
C LYS A 65 13.60 -10.71 0.23
N ALA A 66 13.69 -9.56 0.88
CA ALA A 66 12.71 -8.49 0.72
C ALA A 66 12.72 -7.87 -0.69
N PHE A 67 13.81 -8.12 -1.46
CA PHE A 67 13.98 -7.62 -2.81
C PHE A 67 13.99 -8.75 -3.84
N ILE A 68 13.42 -8.48 -5.00
CA ILE A 68 13.28 -9.44 -6.10
C ILE A 68 14.08 -8.96 -7.30
N ARG A 69 14.95 -9.81 -7.83
CA ARG A 69 15.65 -9.56 -9.09
C ARG A 69 14.67 -9.68 -10.25
N ILE A 70 14.29 -8.57 -10.87
CA ILE A 70 13.32 -8.51 -11.96
C ILE A 70 13.97 -8.57 -13.34
N SER A 71 15.21 -8.08 -13.48
CA SER A 71 16.03 -8.20 -14.70
C SER A 71 17.52 -8.27 -14.35
N ARG A 72 18.39 -8.38 -15.36
CA ARG A 72 19.83 -8.32 -15.14
C ARG A 72 20.30 -6.98 -14.56
N GLN A 73 19.53 -5.92 -14.81
CA GLN A 73 19.87 -4.54 -14.47
C GLN A 73 19.01 -3.96 -13.34
N CYS A 74 17.96 -4.67 -12.87
CA CYS A 74 17.01 -4.14 -11.92
C CYS A 74 16.61 -5.13 -10.83
N ILE A 75 16.55 -4.63 -9.60
CA ILE A 75 15.92 -5.28 -8.43
C ILE A 75 14.83 -4.37 -7.89
N ALA A 76 13.74 -4.92 -7.40
CA ALA A 76 12.62 -4.18 -6.82
C ALA A 76 12.26 -4.73 -5.43
N ALA A 77 11.88 -3.86 -4.51
CA ALA A 77 11.32 -4.26 -3.24
C ALA A 77 10.01 -5.02 -3.47
N SER A 78 9.85 -6.19 -2.85
CA SER A 78 8.63 -7.00 -2.99
C SER A 78 7.37 -6.22 -2.62
N LYS A 79 7.45 -5.41 -1.57
CA LYS A 79 6.36 -4.54 -1.09
C LYS A 79 6.03 -3.37 -2.04
N ALA A 80 6.95 -3.00 -2.93
CA ALA A 80 6.71 -1.93 -3.90
C ALA A 80 5.99 -2.43 -5.17
N ILE A 81 5.93 -3.73 -5.39
CA ILE A 81 5.31 -4.32 -6.57
C ILE A 81 3.78 -4.35 -6.38
N HIS A 82 3.07 -3.57 -7.20
CA HIS A 82 1.61 -3.58 -7.26
C HIS A 82 1.10 -4.76 -8.10
N SER A 83 1.61 -4.90 -9.33
CA SER A 83 1.19 -5.98 -10.23
C SER A 83 2.26 -6.33 -11.25
N VAL A 84 2.20 -7.58 -11.77
CA VAL A 84 3.10 -8.09 -12.80
C VAL A 84 2.28 -8.33 -14.09
N THR A 85 2.36 -7.40 -15.03
CA THR A 85 1.66 -7.48 -16.32
C THR A 85 2.41 -8.38 -17.31
N LYS A 86 2.04 -8.37 -18.60
CA LYS A 86 2.79 -9.06 -19.64
C LYS A 86 4.07 -8.30 -20.05
N GLU A 87 4.10 -6.99 -19.90
CA GLU A 87 5.14 -6.12 -20.46
C GLU A 87 6.02 -5.49 -19.39
N TYR A 88 5.46 -5.17 -18.22
CA TYR A 88 6.14 -4.46 -17.14
C TYR A 88 5.64 -4.90 -15.76
N ILE A 89 6.42 -4.56 -14.76
CA ILE A 89 6.02 -4.55 -13.36
C ILE A 89 5.55 -3.15 -13.04
N LEU A 90 4.32 -3.03 -12.54
CA LEU A 90 3.78 -1.79 -12.03
C LEU A 90 4.12 -1.69 -10.55
N LEU A 91 4.74 -0.59 -10.14
CA LEU A 91 4.96 -0.27 -8.73
C LEU A 91 3.75 0.44 -8.14
N ASN A 92 3.63 0.41 -6.82
CA ASN A 92 2.61 1.14 -6.07
C ASN A 92 2.65 2.67 -6.26
N THR A 93 3.79 3.20 -6.68
CA THR A 93 4.00 4.61 -7.03
C THR A 93 3.56 4.95 -8.46
N GLY A 94 3.09 3.97 -9.23
CA GLY A 94 2.68 4.14 -10.63
C GLY A 94 3.82 3.94 -11.64
N GLU A 95 5.05 3.78 -11.19
CA GLU A 95 6.20 3.56 -12.09
C GLU A 95 6.13 2.18 -12.74
N LYS A 96 6.55 2.10 -14.01
CA LYS A 96 6.58 0.89 -14.81
C LYS A 96 8.02 0.44 -15.00
N LEU A 97 8.38 -0.72 -14.46
CA LEU A 97 9.72 -1.28 -14.59
C LEU A 97 9.75 -2.40 -15.62
N PRO A 98 10.68 -2.36 -16.59
CA PRO A 98 10.87 -3.45 -17.52
C PRO A 98 11.43 -4.69 -16.81
N TYR A 99 10.94 -5.86 -17.15
CA TYR A 99 11.43 -7.11 -16.57
C TYR A 99 11.64 -8.18 -17.65
N SER A 100 12.38 -9.23 -17.31
CA SER A 100 12.56 -10.36 -18.20
C SER A 100 11.38 -11.34 -18.08
N ASN A 101 10.65 -11.58 -19.15
CA ASN A 101 9.53 -12.53 -19.21
C ASN A 101 9.91 -13.93 -18.70
N ARG A 102 11.16 -14.35 -18.89
CA ARG A 102 11.69 -15.62 -18.33
C ARG A 102 11.63 -15.66 -16.80
N ASN A 103 11.67 -14.50 -16.17
CA ASN A 103 11.62 -14.38 -14.71
C ASN A 103 10.20 -14.22 -14.15
N LYS A 104 9.18 -14.05 -14.99
CA LYS A 104 7.79 -13.75 -14.55
C LYS A 104 7.29 -14.72 -13.48
N LYS A 105 7.38 -16.02 -13.76
CA LYS A 105 6.94 -17.06 -12.82
C LYS A 105 7.70 -16.99 -11.48
N ARG A 106 9.03 -16.80 -11.55
CA ARG A 106 9.87 -16.66 -10.36
C ARG A 106 9.49 -15.42 -9.53
N ILE A 107 9.27 -14.28 -10.21
CA ILE A 107 8.89 -13.01 -9.54
C ILE A 107 7.57 -13.19 -8.78
N ILE A 108 6.55 -13.72 -9.45
CA ILE A 108 5.23 -13.98 -8.84
C ILE A 108 5.36 -14.96 -7.66
N CYS A 109 6.06 -16.08 -7.85
CA CYS A 109 6.25 -17.06 -6.76
C CYS A 109 6.97 -16.45 -5.55
N THR A 110 8.05 -15.67 -5.79
CA THR A 110 8.79 -15.03 -4.69
C THR A 110 7.94 -13.99 -3.97
N GLN A 111 7.14 -13.21 -4.70
CA GLN A 111 6.21 -12.25 -4.11
C GLN A 111 5.19 -12.95 -3.21
N LEU A 112 4.54 -14.02 -3.70
CA LEU A 112 3.58 -14.80 -2.93
C LEU A 112 4.21 -15.46 -1.70
N GLU A 113 5.43 -16.01 -1.81
CA GLU A 113 6.15 -16.55 -0.66
C GLU A 113 6.43 -15.50 0.42
N ASN A 114 6.79 -14.28 0.01
CA ASN A 114 6.99 -13.18 0.93
C ASN A 114 5.68 -12.76 1.62
N GLN A 115 4.59 -12.65 0.86
CA GLN A 115 3.25 -12.37 1.41
C GLN A 115 2.83 -13.45 2.43
N LYS A 116 2.98 -14.73 2.09
CA LYS A 116 2.68 -15.85 3.02
C LYS A 116 3.47 -15.77 4.33
N LYS A 117 4.75 -15.36 4.27
CA LYS A 117 5.56 -15.17 5.49
C LYS A 117 5.06 -14.00 6.34
N ILE A 118 4.68 -12.89 5.70
CA ILE A 118 4.11 -11.73 6.39
C ILE A 118 2.80 -12.14 7.07
N LEU A 119 1.88 -12.77 6.33
CA LEU A 119 0.60 -13.24 6.87
C LEU A 119 0.77 -14.22 8.03
N LYS A 120 1.73 -15.13 7.95
CA LYS A 120 2.03 -16.03 9.06
C LYS A 120 2.45 -15.27 10.32
N LYS A 121 3.25 -14.23 10.20
CA LYS A 121 3.64 -13.36 11.32
C LYS A 121 2.43 -12.59 11.87
N LEU A 122 1.61 -11.99 11.00
CA LEU A 122 0.39 -11.25 11.40
C LEU A 122 -0.58 -12.17 12.15
N ARG A 123 -0.85 -13.36 11.62
CA ARG A 123 -1.72 -14.37 12.29
C ARG A 123 -1.18 -14.80 13.65
N ALA A 124 0.14 -14.96 13.79
CA ALA A 124 0.76 -15.31 15.07
C ALA A 124 0.71 -14.16 16.11
N SER A 125 0.62 -12.93 15.66
CA SER A 125 0.55 -11.73 16.52
C SER A 125 -0.90 -11.30 16.80
N LYS A 126 -1.88 -11.88 16.11
CA LYS A 126 -3.29 -11.53 16.23
C LYS A 126 -3.81 -11.91 17.63
N LYS A 127 -4.46 -10.96 18.28
CA LYS A 127 -5.24 -11.19 19.52
C LYS A 127 -6.71 -11.33 19.15
N SER A 128 -7.41 -12.24 19.79
CA SER A 128 -8.87 -12.26 19.69
C SER A 128 -9.43 -11.05 20.43
N MET A 129 -10.22 -10.25 19.73
CA MET A 129 -10.89 -9.07 20.29
C MET A 129 -12.40 -9.22 20.07
N THR A 130 -13.17 -8.79 21.07
CA THR A 130 -14.62 -8.69 20.96
C THR A 130 -15.02 -7.34 20.40
N TYR A 131 -16.30 -7.17 20.06
CA TYR A 131 -16.82 -5.86 19.64
C TYR A 131 -16.62 -4.80 20.73
N GLU A 132 -16.82 -5.17 21.98
CA GLU A 132 -16.66 -4.30 23.13
C GLU A 132 -15.21 -3.81 23.28
N ASP A 133 -14.22 -4.69 22.98
CA ASP A 133 -12.80 -4.30 23.00
C ASP A 133 -12.51 -3.24 21.91
N TYR A 134 -13.06 -3.41 20.71
CA TYR A 134 -12.94 -2.40 19.65
C TYR A 134 -13.67 -1.11 19.99
N ALA A 135 -14.88 -1.19 20.53
CA ALA A 135 -15.66 -0.02 20.90
C ALA A 135 -14.98 0.79 22.03
N GLU A 136 -14.38 0.11 23.02
CA GLU A 136 -13.59 0.80 24.04
C GLU A 136 -12.33 1.46 23.44
N HIS A 137 -11.61 0.75 22.60
CA HIS A 137 -10.39 1.24 21.95
C HIS A 137 -10.64 2.47 21.08
N TYR A 138 -11.74 2.47 20.33
CA TYR A 138 -12.09 3.53 19.38
C TYR A 138 -13.13 4.52 19.88
N ARG A 139 -13.46 4.53 21.17
CA ARG A 139 -14.47 5.43 21.78
C ARG A 139 -14.32 6.90 21.39
N SER A 140 -13.10 7.38 21.19
CA SER A 140 -12.83 8.76 20.76
C SER A 140 -13.29 9.06 19.33
N PHE A 141 -13.56 8.03 18.52
CA PHE A 141 -14.03 8.18 17.15
C PHE A 141 -15.56 8.17 17.01
N ASP A 142 -16.32 7.78 18.07
CA ASP A 142 -17.79 7.64 18.03
C ASP A 142 -18.49 8.90 17.54
N HIS A 143 -18.04 10.08 18.00
CA HIS A 143 -18.68 11.36 17.71
C HIS A 143 -17.90 12.23 16.71
N MET A 144 -16.94 11.65 16.00
CA MET A 144 -16.19 12.38 14.98
C MET A 144 -17.08 12.64 13.75
N PRO A 145 -16.94 13.82 13.09
CA PRO A 145 -17.74 14.19 11.94
C PRO A 145 -17.32 13.49 10.64
N PHE A 146 -16.33 12.63 10.69
CA PHE A 146 -15.87 11.81 9.58
C PHE A 146 -16.13 10.33 9.88
N ALA A 147 -16.38 9.57 8.82
CA ALA A 147 -16.56 8.13 8.95
C ALA A 147 -15.24 7.46 9.30
N PHE A 148 -15.28 6.55 10.26
CA PHE A 148 -14.16 5.69 10.62
C PHE A 148 -14.60 4.24 10.67
N ALA A 149 -13.80 3.37 10.08
CA ALA A 149 -13.92 1.93 10.15
C ALA A 149 -12.59 1.29 10.54
N ASP A 150 -12.62 0.23 11.35
CA ASP A 150 -11.55 -0.76 11.44
C ASP A 150 -12.03 -2.03 10.78
N ILE A 151 -11.27 -2.50 9.80
CA ILE A 151 -11.59 -3.68 9.02
C ILE A 151 -10.50 -4.74 9.14
N GLU A 152 -10.89 -5.99 9.29
CA GLU A 152 -9.98 -7.15 9.24
C GLU A 152 -9.96 -7.72 7.84
N MET A 153 -8.78 -7.83 7.24
CA MET A 153 -8.63 -8.39 5.90
C MET A 153 -8.72 -9.91 5.90
N VAL A 154 -9.49 -10.45 4.96
CA VAL A 154 -9.61 -11.88 4.71
C VAL A 154 -8.71 -12.28 3.55
N PHE A 155 -7.81 -13.23 3.79
CA PHE A 155 -6.86 -13.75 2.80
C PHE A 155 -7.14 -15.22 2.51
N ASP A 156 -7.04 -15.60 1.24
CA ASP A 156 -7.09 -16.98 0.79
C ASP A 156 -5.79 -17.77 1.09
N ASP A 157 -5.73 -19.02 0.68
CA ASP A 157 -4.56 -19.90 0.84
C ASP A 157 -3.35 -19.46 -0.01
N ASN A 158 -3.59 -18.65 -1.04
CA ASN A 158 -2.54 -18.08 -1.88
C ASN A 158 -1.96 -16.78 -1.31
N ALA A 159 -2.48 -16.31 -0.17
CA ALA A 159 -2.15 -15.04 0.45
C ALA A 159 -2.62 -13.81 -0.36
N GLU A 160 -3.65 -13.96 -1.16
CA GLU A 160 -4.36 -12.88 -1.82
C GLU A 160 -5.55 -12.42 -0.97
N ALA A 161 -5.74 -11.12 -0.83
CA ALA A 161 -6.91 -10.58 -0.16
C ALA A 161 -8.15 -10.86 -1.01
N VAL A 162 -9.20 -11.39 -0.38
CA VAL A 162 -10.46 -11.78 -1.05
C VAL A 162 -11.68 -11.04 -0.50
N ASP A 163 -11.61 -10.54 0.74
CA ASP A 163 -12.69 -9.82 1.40
C ASP A 163 -12.14 -9.06 2.62
N TRP A 164 -12.99 -8.35 3.34
CA TRP A 164 -12.72 -7.83 4.68
C TRP A 164 -13.97 -7.90 5.56
N ILE A 165 -13.75 -7.90 6.87
CA ILE A 165 -14.80 -7.92 7.89
C ILE A 165 -14.78 -6.56 8.61
N PHE A 166 -15.94 -5.93 8.78
CA PHE A 166 -16.07 -4.72 9.57
C PHE A 166 -16.00 -5.06 11.06
N CYS A 167 -14.90 -4.69 11.72
CA CYS A 167 -14.69 -4.93 13.15
C CYS A 167 -15.22 -3.81 14.03
N TYR A 168 -15.13 -2.58 13.52
CA TYR A 168 -15.65 -1.36 14.18
C TYR A 168 -16.04 -0.33 13.13
N GLY A 169 -17.01 0.51 13.48
CA GLY A 169 -17.41 1.69 12.72
C GLY A 169 -18.17 2.67 13.60
N ASN A 170 -18.05 3.96 13.31
CA ASN A 170 -18.83 5.01 13.97
C ASN A 170 -20.10 5.34 13.20
N GLU A 171 -20.98 6.17 13.80
CA GLU A 171 -22.26 6.54 13.19
C GLU A 171 -22.10 7.23 11.82
N ALA A 172 -21.03 8.01 11.63
CA ALA A 172 -20.75 8.63 10.35
C ALA A 172 -20.42 7.60 9.25
N LEU A 173 -19.87 6.41 9.60
CA LEU A 173 -19.71 5.31 8.65
C LEU A 173 -21.06 4.80 8.17
N ALA A 174 -22.01 4.55 9.09
CA ALA A 174 -23.35 4.09 8.72
C ALA A 174 -24.05 5.06 7.74
N GLN A 175 -23.82 6.37 7.92
CA GLN A 175 -24.38 7.40 7.04
C GLN A 175 -23.75 7.38 5.64
N ILE A 176 -22.42 7.20 5.54
CA ILE A 176 -21.71 7.10 4.26
C ILE A 176 -22.09 5.81 3.54
N GLU A 177 -22.01 4.67 4.22
CA GLU A 177 -22.34 3.35 3.66
C GLU A 177 -23.83 3.13 3.43
N LYS A 178 -24.69 4.05 3.88
CA LYS A 178 -26.16 3.97 3.80
C LYS A 178 -26.71 2.66 4.40
N THR A 179 -25.99 2.12 5.39
CA THR A 179 -26.25 0.82 6.02
C THR A 179 -26.08 0.95 7.54
N PRO A 180 -27.04 0.49 8.35
CA PRO A 180 -26.94 0.55 9.81
C PRO A 180 -25.72 -0.19 10.34
N LEU A 181 -25.05 0.35 11.38
CA LEU A 181 -23.87 -0.28 11.99
C LEU A 181 -24.10 -1.73 12.41
N LYS A 182 -25.27 -2.06 12.94
CA LYS A 182 -25.65 -3.43 13.33
C LYS A 182 -25.61 -4.45 12.19
N ASP A 183 -25.78 -3.98 10.95
CA ASP A 183 -25.78 -4.82 9.74
C ASP A 183 -24.37 -4.86 9.10
N LEU A 184 -23.52 -3.87 9.44
CA LEU A 184 -22.10 -3.80 9.00
C LEU A 184 -21.18 -4.59 9.93
N ILE A 185 -21.24 -4.30 11.23
CA ILE A 185 -20.27 -4.82 12.20
C ILE A 185 -20.39 -6.35 12.32
N GLY A 186 -19.25 -7.04 12.19
CA GLY A 186 -19.18 -8.50 12.16
C GLY A 186 -19.48 -9.13 10.81
N SER A 187 -19.96 -8.34 9.84
CA SER A 187 -20.27 -8.81 8.48
C SER A 187 -19.08 -8.62 7.55
N SER A 188 -18.92 -9.51 6.57
CA SER A 188 -17.96 -9.30 5.49
C SER A 188 -18.51 -8.31 4.47
N PHE A 189 -17.63 -7.58 3.79
CA PHE A 189 -18.03 -6.65 2.76
C PHE A 189 -18.88 -7.34 1.68
N GLY A 190 -18.41 -8.47 1.17
CA GLY A 190 -19.10 -9.23 0.14
C GLY A 190 -20.48 -9.80 0.57
N SER A 191 -20.77 -9.86 1.89
CA SER A 191 -22.10 -10.25 2.38
C SER A 191 -23.09 -9.09 2.43
N VAL A 192 -22.61 -7.85 2.50
CA VAL A 192 -23.44 -6.63 2.60
C VAL A 192 -23.58 -5.96 1.23
N PHE A 193 -22.51 -5.93 0.45
CA PHE A 193 -22.46 -5.23 -0.83
C PHE A 193 -22.22 -6.19 -2.00
N ALA A 194 -22.93 -5.96 -3.12
CA ALA A 194 -22.90 -6.86 -4.27
C ALA A 194 -21.65 -6.74 -5.15
N ASN A 195 -21.00 -5.57 -5.17
CA ASN A 195 -19.95 -5.24 -6.14
C ASN A 195 -18.71 -4.70 -5.43
N MET A 196 -17.77 -5.59 -5.13
CA MET A 196 -16.47 -5.18 -4.58
C MET A 196 -15.56 -4.67 -5.71
N ASP A 197 -15.13 -3.39 -5.64
CA ASP A 197 -14.07 -2.92 -6.52
C ASP A 197 -12.72 -3.46 -6.04
N ALA A 198 -12.06 -4.22 -6.93
CA ALA A 198 -10.75 -4.81 -6.67
C ALA A 198 -9.69 -3.78 -6.25
N LYS A 199 -9.86 -2.50 -6.60
CA LYS A 199 -8.94 -1.43 -6.23
C LYS A 199 -8.93 -1.18 -4.73
N TRP A 200 -10.09 -1.12 -4.07
CA TRP A 200 -10.19 -0.97 -2.62
C TRP A 200 -9.54 -2.14 -1.90
N LEU A 201 -9.87 -3.36 -2.34
CA LEU A 201 -9.31 -4.58 -1.79
C LEU A 201 -7.78 -4.61 -1.87
N ARG A 202 -7.21 -4.26 -3.03
CA ARG A 202 -5.76 -4.22 -3.22
C ARG A 202 -5.09 -3.10 -2.41
N SER A 203 -5.73 -1.97 -2.24
CA SER A 203 -5.20 -0.87 -1.42
C SER A 203 -5.13 -1.28 0.06
N TYR A 204 -6.19 -1.86 0.60
CA TYR A 204 -6.21 -2.34 1.99
C TYR A 204 -5.22 -3.48 2.22
N GLU A 205 -5.07 -4.38 1.25
CA GLU A 205 -4.04 -5.42 1.26
C GLU A 205 -2.63 -4.82 1.42
N GLN A 206 -2.31 -3.74 0.71
CA GLN A 206 -1.02 -3.05 0.81
C GLN A 206 -0.80 -2.43 2.20
N VAL A 207 -1.83 -1.89 2.79
CA VAL A 207 -1.79 -1.35 4.16
C VAL A 207 -1.46 -2.48 5.15
N VAL A 208 -2.21 -3.58 5.09
CA VAL A 208 -2.10 -4.68 6.06
C VAL A 208 -0.79 -5.45 5.91
N LEU A 209 -0.40 -5.79 4.68
CA LEU A 209 0.81 -6.59 4.45
C LEU A 209 2.10 -5.80 4.65
N TYR A 210 2.10 -4.51 4.31
CA TYR A 210 3.35 -3.75 4.23
C TYR A 210 3.39 -2.52 5.14
N GLY A 211 2.38 -2.31 5.98
CA GLY A 211 2.33 -1.21 6.93
C GLY A 211 2.26 0.17 6.28
N ARG A 212 1.70 0.27 5.08
CA ARG A 212 1.62 1.53 4.35
C ARG A 212 0.49 2.41 4.86
N ILE A 213 0.67 3.72 4.75
CA ILE A 213 -0.42 4.69 4.87
C ILE A 213 -0.75 5.14 3.45
N LEU A 214 -2.00 5.02 3.04
CA LEU A 214 -2.45 5.34 1.69
C LEU A 214 -3.59 6.34 1.74
N GLU A 215 -3.61 7.24 0.77
CA GLU A 215 -4.76 8.08 0.47
C GLU A 215 -5.34 7.70 -0.89
N ILE A 216 -6.65 7.49 -0.94
CA ILE A 216 -7.38 7.07 -2.13
C ILE A 216 -8.49 8.08 -2.34
N ILE A 217 -8.57 8.63 -3.56
CA ILE A 217 -9.67 9.50 -3.96
C ILE A 217 -10.34 8.83 -5.16
N ASP A 218 -11.55 8.31 -4.96
CA ASP A 218 -12.29 7.64 -6.02
C ASP A 218 -13.79 7.51 -5.74
N CYS A 219 -14.54 7.12 -6.76
CA CYS A 219 -15.92 6.75 -6.63
C CYS A 219 -16.05 5.36 -6.01
N SER A 220 -16.87 5.24 -4.97
CA SER A 220 -17.35 3.96 -4.47
C SER A 220 -18.63 3.60 -5.24
N PRO A 221 -18.59 2.60 -6.13
CA PRO A 221 -19.74 2.26 -6.96
C PRO A 221 -20.90 1.70 -6.14
N GLU A 222 -20.63 1.12 -4.97
CA GLU A 222 -21.62 0.52 -4.09
C GLU A 222 -22.59 1.56 -3.51
N ILE A 223 -22.08 2.76 -3.25
CA ILE A 223 -22.84 3.85 -2.63
C ILE A 223 -23.01 5.05 -3.57
N ASP A 224 -22.45 4.99 -4.78
CA ASP A 224 -22.45 6.07 -5.79
C ASP A 224 -21.98 7.41 -5.20
N THR A 225 -20.82 7.39 -4.57
CA THR A 225 -20.27 8.54 -3.84
C THR A 225 -18.77 8.64 -4.04
N TYR A 226 -18.26 9.85 -4.31
CA TYR A 226 -16.83 10.10 -4.34
C TYR A 226 -16.30 10.23 -2.93
N LEU A 227 -15.35 9.37 -2.60
CA LEU A 227 -14.72 9.31 -1.29
C LEU A 227 -13.25 9.73 -1.35
N HIS A 228 -12.80 10.42 -0.32
CA HIS A 228 -11.40 10.49 0.06
C HIS A 228 -11.20 9.57 1.26
N VAL A 229 -10.40 8.54 1.09
CA VAL A 229 -10.17 7.53 2.12
C VAL A 229 -8.69 7.54 2.49
N THR A 230 -8.41 7.76 3.79
CA THR A 230 -7.08 7.57 4.37
C THR A 230 -7.04 6.20 5.05
N CYS A 231 -6.14 5.34 4.60
CA CYS A 231 -5.97 3.97 5.08
C CYS A 231 -4.65 3.82 5.82
N PHE A 232 -4.66 3.17 6.98
CA PHE A 232 -3.46 2.97 7.81
C PHE A 232 -3.55 1.67 8.62
N PRO A 233 -2.40 1.05 8.99
CA PRO A 233 -2.40 -0.17 9.81
C PRO A 233 -2.85 0.14 11.23
N THR A 234 -3.67 -0.75 11.79
CA THR A 234 -4.14 -0.70 13.19
C THR A 234 -3.66 -1.91 13.96
N PHE A 235 -4.45 -2.98 14.01
CA PHE A 235 -4.04 -4.25 14.62
C PHE A 235 -3.41 -5.19 13.58
N PRO A 236 -2.73 -6.28 14.01
CA PRO A 236 -2.23 -7.30 13.09
C PRO A 236 -3.33 -7.89 12.21
N GLY A 237 -3.26 -7.65 10.90
CA GLY A 237 -4.26 -8.08 9.94
C GLY A 237 -5.37 -7.06 9.66
N HIS A 238 -5.33 -5.89 10.30
CA HIS A 238 -6.36 -4.86 10.21
C HIS A 238 -5.91 -3.58 9.50
N CYS A 239 -6.88 -2.89 8.94
CA CYS A 239 -6.75 -1.58 8.31
C CYS A 239 -7.76 -0.63 8.93
N GLY A 240 -7.29 0.51 9.46
CA GLY A 240 -8.14 1.65 9.80
C GLY A 240 -8.41 2.48 8.55
N CYS A 241 -9.66 2.89 8.36
CA CYS A 241 -10.11 3.68 7.22
C CYS A 241 -10.84 4.94 7.73
N ILE A 242 -10.33 6.11 7.38
CA ILE A 242 -11.06 7.38 7.55
C ILE A 242 -11.66 7.74 6.20
N LEU A 243 -12.99 7.81 6.12
CA LEU A 243 -13.71 8.10 4.89
C LEU A 243 -14.35 9.48 4.97
N LYS A 244 -14.24 10.24 3.89
CA LYS A 244 -14.86 11.55 3.74
C LYS A 244 -15.58 11.60 2.39
N ASP A 245 -16.87 11.96 2.43
CA ASP A 245 -17.62 12.28 1.22
C ASP A 245 -17.13 13.64 0.70
N ILE A 246 -16.34 13.63 -0.36
CA ILE A 246 -15.73 14.87 -0.89
C ILE A 246 -16.70 15.74 -1.66
N THR A 247 -17.88 15.25 -1.99
CA THR A 247 -18.93 16.06 -2.62
C THR A 247 -19.56 17.03 -1.63
N LYS A 248 -19.45 16.79 -0.32
CA LYS A 248 -19.99 17.60 0.78
C LYS A 248 -18.96 18.50 1.45
N ILE A 249 -17.69 18.49 1.00
CA ILE A 249 -16.63 19.31 1.61
C ILE A 249 -16.66 20.71 1.00
N GLU A 250 -16.86 21.72 1.85
CA GLU A 250 -16.68 23.12 1.50
C GLU A 250 -15.24 23.56 1.83
N TYR A 251 -14.54 24.10 0.84
CA TYR A 251 -13.17 24.60 1.01
C TYR A 251 -13.18 26.10 1.26
N VAL A 252 -12.54 26.53 2.36
CA VAL A 252 -12.40 27.94 2.72
C VAL A 252 -11.30 28.59 1.86
N GLU A 253 -11.49 29.87 1.51
CA GLU A 253 -10.46 30.65 0.81
C GLU A 253 -9.14 30.70 1.59
N GLY A 254 -8.06 30.26 0.98
CA GLY A 254 -6.73 30.09 1.60
C GLY A 254 -6.10 28.73 1.29
N GLU A 255 -6.93 27.70 1.05
CA GLU A 255 -6.48 26.36 0.63
C GLU A 255 -6.60 26.14 -0.89
N LYS A 256 -6.60 27.21 -1.68
CA LYS A 256 -6.83 27.18 -3.15
C LYS A 256 -5.91 26.24 -3.93
N SER A 257 -4.73 25.94 -3.42
CA SER A 257 -3.81 25.01 -4.10
C SER A 257 -4.27 23.57 -3.98
N SER A 258 -4.76 23.16 -2.79
CA SER A 258 -5.26 21.80 -2.54
C SER A 258 -6.61 21.57 -3.22
N GLU A 259 -7.51 22.55 -3.17
CA GLU A 259 -8.78 22.54 -3.89
C GLU A 259 -8.58 22.43 -5.40
N LYS A 260 -7.65 23.23 -5.97
CA LYS A 260 -7.36 23.18 -7.40
C LYS A 260 -6.81 21.82 -7.83
N ALA A 261 -5.94 21.21 -7.02
CA ALA A 261 -5.41 19.87 -7.26
C ALA A 261 -6.53 18.82 -7.20
N LEU A 262 -7.43 18.91 -6.21
CA LEU A 262 -8.56 18.01 -6.04
C LEU A 262 -9.56 18.14 -7.19
N ARG A 263 -9.93 19.37 -7.57
CA ARG A 263 -10.82 19.63 -8.72
C ARG A 263 -10.22 19.15 -10.04
N LEU A 264 -8.91 19.33 -10.25
CA LEU A 264 -8.20 18.82 -11.43
C LEU A 264 -8.20 17.28 -11.46
N TYR A 265 -8.05 16.64 -10.29
CA TYR A 265 -8.12 15.19 -10.17
C TYR A 265 -9.52 14.67 -10.48
N LEU A 266 -10.55 15.24 -9.85
CA LEU A 266 -11.93 14.91 -10.08
C LEU A 266 -12.36 15.14 -11.53
N ALA A 267 -11.94 16.25 -12.16
CA ALA A 267 -12.21 16.51 -13.55
C ALA A 267 -11.57 15.49 -14.50
N LYS A 268 -10.40 14.93 -14.15
CA LYS A 268 -9.78 13.85 -14.91
C LYS A 268 -10.51 12.52 -14.75
N VAL A 269 -11.02 12.24 -13.55
CA VAL A 269 -11.76 11.01 -13.24
C VAL A 269 -13.17 11.01 -13.85
N ILE A 270 -13.84 12.17 -13.85
CA ILE A 270 -15.20 12.32 -14.41
C ILE A 270 -15.19 12.32 -15.95
N ASN A 271 -14.10 12.75 -16.59
CA ASN A 271 -13.99 12.84 -18.06
C ASN A 271 -13.19 11.66 -18.68
N ALA A 272 -12.79 10.66 -17.90
CA ALA A 272 -12.13 9.43 -18.35
C ALA A 272 -13.11 8.26 -18.41
#